data_7439e460145c1b7b5d026071e458554b
#
_entry.id   7439e460145c1b7b5d026071e458554b
#
_cell.length_a   1.000
_cell.length_b   1.000
_cell.length_c   1.000
_cell.angle_alpha   90.00
_cell.angle_beta   90.00
_cell.angle_gamma   90.00
#
_symmetry.space_group_name_H-M   'P 1'
#
loop_
_entity.id
_entity.type
_entity.pdbx_description
1 polymer ?
#
loop_
_entity_poly.entity_id
_entity_poly.type
_entity_poly.pdbx_seq_one_letter_code
_entity_poly.pdbx_strand_id
1 'polypeptide(L)' 'MIHKKPIVDSLRLVTGGQAFITATQLARALGCTDSYKVKSKYLKELPALNGKYYLILDVAEELRKQMS' A
#
# COMPACT_ATOMS: atom_id res chain seq x y z
N MET A 1 -7.11 0.57 -18.52
CA MET A 1 -6.32 1.50 -17.69
C MET A 1 -6.71 1.35 -16.21
N ILE A 2 -5.74 1.25 -15.33
CA ILE A 2 -6.01 1.11 -13.90
C ILE A 2 -5.97 2.50 -13.24
N HIS A 3 -7.06 2.85 -12.56
CA HIS A 3 -7.18 4.11 -11.88
C HIS A 3 -6.77 3.99 -10.42
N LYS A 4 -6.23 5.07 -9.88
CA LYS A 4 -5.77 5.11 -8.49
C LYS A 4 -6.91 4.98 -7.49
N LYS A 5 -8.09 5.53 -7.80
CA LYS A 5 -9.22 5.54 -6.88
C LYS A 5 -9.67 4.14 -6.43
N PRO A 6 -9.86 3.15 -7.33
CA PRO A 6 -10.22 1.80 -6.88
C PRO A 6 -9.17 1.17 -5.97
N ILE A 7 -7.89 1.46 -6.21
CA ILE A 7 -6.81 0.96 -5.37
C ILE A 7 -6.89 1.59 -3.99
N VAL A 8 -7.09 2.91 -3.92
CA VAL A 8 -7.25 3.62 -2.65
C VAL A 8 -8.43 3.07 -1.86
N ASP A 9 -9.58 2.88 -2.52
CA ASP A 9 -10.77 2.37 -1.86
C ASP A 9 -10.53 0.98 -1.28
N SER A 10 -9.87 0.11 -2.04
CA SER A 10 -9.56 -1.25 -1.59
C SER A 10 -8.64 -1.24 -0.37
N LEU A 11 -7.61 -0.39 -0.38
CA LEU A 11 -6.68 -0.29 0.74
C LEU A 11 -7.35 0.29 1.98
N ARG A 12 -8.27 1.22 1.81
CA ARG A 12 -9.00 1.80 2.94
C ARG A 12 -9.90 0.77 3.60
N LEU A 13 -10.46 -0.16 2.84
CA LEU A 13 -11.24 -1.25 3.41
C LEU A 13 -10.39 -2.12 4.32
N VAL A 14 -9.16 -2.41 3.91
CA VAL A 14 -8.23 -3.22 4.71
C VAL A 14 -7.88 -2.54 6.03
N THR A 15 -7.79 -1.22 6.03
CA THR A 15 -7.38 -0.45 7.21
C THR A 15 -8.57 0.05 8.05
N GLY A 16 -9.79 -0.28 7.65
CA GLY A 16 -10.97 0.22 8.36
C GLY A 16 -11.26 1.69 8.12
N GLY A 17 -10.85 2.22 6.97
CA GLY A 17 -11.11 3.61 6.60
C GLY A 17 -10.02 4.58 7.00
N GLN A 18 -8.88 4.09 7.49
CA GLN A 18 -7.76 4.94 7.88
C GLN A 18 -7.01 5.46 6.65
N ALA A 19 -6.28 6.57 6.82
CA ALA A 19 -5.49 7.16 5.75
C ALA A 19 -4.13 6.50 5.56
N PHE A 20 -3.67 5.72 6.55
CA PHE A 20 -2.35 5.09 6.55
C PHE A 20 -2.47 3.58 6.59
N ILE A 21 -1.45 2.91 6.05
CA ILE A 21 -1.41 1.45 5.99
C ILE A 21 -0.01 0.97 6.37
N THR A 22 0.08 -0.18 7.06
CA THR A 22 1.36 -0.79 7.37
C THR A 22 1.75 -1.79 6.29
N ALA A 23 3.03 -2.20 6.27
CA ALA A 23 3.50 -3.21 5.33
C ALA A 23 2.75 -4.54 5.50
N THR A 24 2.44 -4.90 6.75
CA THR A 24 1.69 -6.14 7.03
C THR A 24 0.28 -6.07 6.47
N GLN A 25 -0.40 -4.94 6.65
CA GLN A 25 -1.74 -4.75 6.10
C GLN A 25 -1.73 -4.78 4.57
N LEU A 26 -0.73 -4.14 3.97
CA LEU A 26 -0.60 -4.13 2.51
C LEU A 26 -0.32 -5.53 1.98
N ALA A 27 0.55 -6.29 2.63
CA ALA A 27 0.83 -7.66 2.23
C ALA A 27 -0.45 -8.50 2.25
N ARG A 28 -1.25 -8.34 3.30
CA ARG A 28 -2.53 -9.05 3.42
C ARG A 28 -3.48 -8.66 2.29
N ALA A 29 -3.55 -7.38 1.96
CA ALA A 29 -4.40 -6.90 0.88
C ALA A 29 -3.96 -7.45 -0.48
N LEU A 30 -2.67 -7.67 -0.68
CA LEU A 30 -2.13 -8.19 -1.92
C LEU A 30 -2.09 -9.72 -1.97
N GLY A 31 -2.49 -10.38 -0.89
CA GLY A 31 -2.43 -11.83 -0.82
C GLY A 31 -1.04 -12.40 -0.60
N CYS A 32 -0.11 -11.59 -0.13
CA CYS A 32 1.26 -12.01 0.16
C CYS A 32 1.41 -12.41 1.62
N THR A 33 2.23 -13.43 1.88
CA THR A 33 2.50 -13.86 3.25
C THR A 33 3.72 -13.16 3.85
N ASP A 34 4.57 -12.56 3.01
CA ASP A 34 5.81 -11.95 3.44
C ASP A 34 5.76 -10.43 3.28
N SER A 35 5.54 -9.74 4.41
CA SER A 35 5.46 -8.28 4.42
C SER A 35 6.80 -7.62 4.08
N TYR A 36 7.91 -8.32 4.32
CA TYR A 36 9.23 -7.79 4.00
C TYR A 36 9.42 -7.64 2.49
N LYS A 37 8.93 -8.60 1.72
CA LYS A 37 8.98 -8.52 0.25
C LYS A 37 8.14 -7.35 -0.25
N VAL A 38 6.96 -7.16 0.32
CA VAL A 38 6.09 -6.04 -0.04
C VAL A 38 6.79 -4.72 0.28
N LYS A 39 7.41 -4.62 1.44
CA LYS A 39 8.12 -3.42 1.85
C LYS A 39 9.26 -3.08 0.89
N SER A 40 10.07 -4.06 0.52
CA SER A 40 11.21 -3.80 -0.36
C SER A 40 10.79 -3.56 -1.80
N LYS A 41 9.66 -4.10 -2.25
CA LYS A 41 9.21 -3.96 -3.63
C LYS A 41 8.38 -2.70 -3.87
N TYR A 42 7.49 -2.37 -2.95
CA TYR A 42 6.52 -1.29 -3.16
C TYR A 42 6.74 -0.08 -2.26
N LEU A 43 7.28 -0.28 -1.06
CA LEU A 43 7.36 0.76 -0.05
C LEU A 43 8.75 1.35 0.12
N LYS A 44 9.71 0.82 -0.62
CA LYS A 44 11.13 1.16 -0.45
C LYS A 44 11.41 2.66 -0.56
N GLU A 45 10.78 3.32 -1.52
CA GLU A 45 11.03 4.74 -1.78
C GLU A 45 9.98 5.67 -1.19
N LEU A 46 9.00 5.11 -0.49
CA LEU A 46 7.92 5.91 0.09
C LEU A 46 8.29 6.39 1.49
N PRO A 47 7.90 7.64 1.84
CA PRO A 47 8.12 8.12 3.20
C PRO A 47 7.22 7.37 4.18
N ALA A 48 7.76 7.04 5.33
CA ALA A 48 7.03 6.30 6.37
C ALA A 48 6.90 7.14 7.62
N LEU A 49 5.68 7.29 8.13
CA LEU A 49 5.45 7.91 9.42
C LEU A 49 5.88 6.94 10.51
N ASN A 50 6.78 7.37 11.38
CA ASN A 50 7.36 6.52 12.44
C ASN A 50 8.02 5.24 11.89
N GLY A 51 8.45 5.26 10.64
CA GLY A 51 9.08 4.12 9.99
C GLY A 51 8.16 2.91 9.78
N LYS A 52 6.85 3.09 9.94
CA LYS A 52 5.90 1.99 9.95
C LYS A 52 4.65 2.25 9.13
N TYR A 53 4.15 3.48 9.12
CA TYR A 53 2.88 3.83 8.48
C TYR A 53 3.12 4.56 7.16
N TYR A 54 2.45 4.13 6.10
CA TYR A 54 2.56 4.71 4.76
C TYR A 54 1.23 5.31 4.36
N LEU A 55 1.26 6.48 3.74
CA LEU A 55 0.03 7.13 3.26
C LEU A 55 -0.56 6.28 2.14
N ILE A 56 -1.85 5.94 2.25
CA ILE A 56 -2.51 5.09 1.26
C ILE A 56 -2.45 5.70 -0.14
N LEU A 57 -2.54 7.02 -0.26
CA LEU A 57 -2.44 7.68 -1.56
C LEU A 57 -1.09 7.43 -2.23
N ASP A 58 0.00 7.45 -1.47
CA ASP A 58 1.34 7.17 -1.98
C ASP A 58 1.48 5.71 -2.39
N VAL A 59 0.96 4.80 -1.57
CA VAL A 59 0.98 3.37 -1.86
C VAL A 59 0.17 3.07 -3.11
N ALA A 60 -1.00 3.68 -3.25
CA ALA A 60 -1.86 3.48 -4.42
C ALA A 60 -1.16 3.95 -5.70
N GLU A 61 -0.46 5.08 -5.64
CA GLU A 61 0.27 5.60 -6.79
C GLU A 61 1.39 4.64 -7.20
N GLU A 62 2.11 4.10 -6.23
CA GLU A 62 3.18 3.14 -6.51
C GLU A 62 2.64 1.85 -7.12
N LEU A 63 1.53 1.33 -6.60
CA LEU A 63 0.89 0.15 -7.15
C LEU A 63 0.41 0.40 -8.58
N ARG A 64 -0.17 1.57 -8.83
CA ARG A 64 -0.64 1.94 -10.17
C ARG A 64 0.51 1.92 -11.18
N LYS A 65 1.65 2.48 -10.79
CA LYS A 65 2.84 2.50 -11.66
C LYS A 65 3.30 1.10 -12.01
N GLN A 66 3.26 0.18 -11.05
CA GLN A 66 3.73 -1.18 -11.27
C GLN A 66 2.74 -2.01 -12.07
N MET A 67 1.49 -1.62 -12.11
CA MET A 67 0.44 -2.32 -12.84
C MET A 67 0.28 -1.86 -14.28
N SER A 68 0.84 -0.72 -14.64
CA SER A 68 0.69 -0.17 -15.98
C SER A 68 1.77 -0.58 -16.96
#